data_759adc1ea38d3036ee892cb5fa64db03
#
_entry.id   759adc1ea38d3036ee892cb5fa64db03
#
_cell.length_a   1.000
_cell.length_b   1.000
_cell.length_c   1.000
_cell.angle_alpha   90.00
_cell.angle_beta   90.00
_cell.angle_gamma   90.00
#
_symmetry.space_group_name_H-M   'P 1'
#
loop_
_entity.id
_entity.type
_entity.pdbx_description
1 polymer ?
#
loop_
_entity_poly.entity_id
_entity_poly.type
_entity_poly.pdbx_seq_one_letter_code
_entity_poly.pdbx_strand_id
1 'polypeptide(L)'
;MFPLNDLSLKTQSVQLNKVTSNTESTIKQQELVSDDAMINELSSELVSCLGNGKFTPISEGSKLLNMLSEFKLLREQCFRWGNYTLLFENYGAYDKMGSITIEKSQGEGTLPIRHKLEFISTNIAELLDKLTKITDARLCKGFSDWASSVKEGASNDFKENVDRALVRLFKCVELHSNELNLSYLFLGSVPPLPEWIEMLSLIHNELDSIHVPESCKELEVDFNNLTEFPQVPDGITLISVNNNLISHIDSFPPKAKIISICHNKLSEIPTIPDTAKVFDCSENNIKEIRWFP
;
A
#
# COMPACT_ATOMS: atom_id res chain seq x y z
N MET A 1 38.27 -30.22 -6.67
CA MET A 1 39.14 -29.46 -5.73
C MET A 1 39.30 -28.06 -6.29
N PHE A 2 38.39 -27.16 -5.94
CA PHE A 2 38.44 -25.73 -6.27
C PHE A 2 38.23 -24.96 -4.97
N PRO A 3 39.00 -23.92 -4.69
CA PRO A 3 38.94 -23.21 -3.41
C PRO A 3 37.76 -22.23 -3.35
N LEU A 4 37.08 -22.24 -2.23
CA LEU A 4 36.10 -21.26 -1.79
C LEU A 4 36.85 -19.94 -1.50
N ASN A 5 36.56 -18.90 -2.24
CA ASN A 5 36.99 -17.53 -1.92
C ASN A 5 35.92 -16.82 -1.10
N ASP A 6 36.35 -16.41 0.06
CA ASP A 6 35.67 -15.56 1.03
C ASP A 6 34.98 -14.35 0.42
N LEU A 7 33.67 -14.25 0.58
CA LEU A 7 32.93 -13.02 0.53
C LEU A 7 32.79 -12.52 1.97
N SER A 8 33.72 -11.69 2.39
CA SER A 8 33.64 -10.99 3.67
C SER A 8 32.53 -9.95 3.62
N LEU A 9 31.40 -10.28 4.21
CA LEU A 9 30.36 -9.34 4.60
C LEU A 9 30.96 -8.37 5.63
N LYS A 10 31.17 -7.13 5.22
CA LYS A 10 31.42 -6.03 6.17
C LYS A 10 30.12 -5.69 6.89
N THR A 11 29.80 -6.46 7.90
CA THR A 11 28.90 -6.06 8.98
C THR A 11 29.69 -5.08 9.85
N GLN A 12 29.35 -3.80 9.81
CA GLN A 12 29.78 -2.87 10.86
C GLN A 12 29.02 -3.24 12.12
N SER A 13 29.67 -4.06 12.96
CA SER A 13 29.22 -4.33 14.33
C SER A 13 29.52 -3.11 15.20
N VAL A 14 28.48 -2.44 15.67
CA VAL A 14 28.58 -1.44 16.73
C VAL A 14 28.88 -2.16 18.05
N GLN A 15 30.03 -1.88 18.65
CA GLN A 15 30.43 -2.40 19.96
C GLN A 15 29.50 -1.86 21.06
N LEU A 16 28.83 -2.77 21.77
CA LEU A 16 28.15 -2.45 23.03
C LEU A 16 29.17 -2.22 24.12
N ASN A 17 29.33 -0.99 24.56
CA ASN A 17 30.01 -0.68 25.80
C ASN A 17 29.09 -0.94 27.00
N LYS A 18 29.42 -1.92 27.82
CA LYS A 18 28.83 -2.13 29.14
C LYS A 18 29.06 -0.91 30.02
N VAL A 19 28.00 -0.29 30.49
CA VAL A 19 28.03 0.65 31.61
C VAL A 19 27.09 0.15 32.68
N THR A 20 27.65 0.03 33.86
CA THR A 20 27.06 -0.39 35.15
C THR A 20 25.98 0.57 35.64
N SER A 21 24.97 -0.05 36.22
CA SER A 21 23.84 0.46 36.98
C SER A 21 23.92 1.89 37.54
N ASN A 22 22.96 2.74 37.14
CA ASN A 22 22.22 3.62 38.04
C ASN A 22 20.89 4.00 37.37
N THR A 23 19.85 3.94 38.20
CA THR A 23 18.43 4.14 37.89
C THR A 23 18.14 5.58 37.46
N GLU A 24 18.17 5.81 36.17
CA GLU A 24 17.41 6.83 35.45
C GLU A 24 17.55 6.48 33.97
N SER A 25 16.41 6.06 33.37
CA SER A 25 16.35 5.65 31.96
C SER A 25 16.49 6.86 31.04
N THR A 26 17.73 7.31 30.86
CA THR A 26 18.06 8.22 29.78
C THR A 26 18.10 7.40 28.50
N ILE A 27 17.10 7.57 27.65
CA ILE A 27 17.12 7.05 26.28
C ILE A 27 18.39 7.61 25.61
N LYS A 28 19.34 6.71 25.33
CA LYS A 28 20.53 7.09 24.56
C LYS A 28 20.07 7.51 23.18
N GLN A 29 20.13 8.81 22.90
CA GLN A 29 20.10 9.34 21.55
C GLN A 29 21.30 8.76 20.80
N GLN A 30 21.09 7.73 19.98
CA GLN A 30 22.02 7.40 18.93
C GLN A 30 21.84 8.44 17.82
N GLU A 31 22.77 9.36 17.68
CA GLU A 31 22.96 10.13 16.46
C GLU A 31 23.34 9.15 15.33
N LEU A 32 22.36 8.57 14.68
CA LEU A 32 22.53 7.90 13.41
C LEU A 32 22.26 8.94 12.32
N VAL A 33 23.29 9.59 11.86
CA VAL A 33 23.23 10.49 10.71
C VAL A 33 23.04 9.62 9.47
N SER A 34 21.83 9.61 8.89
CA SER A 34 21.60 9.12 7.54
C SER A 34 21.97 10.21 6.56
N ASP A 35 22.52 9.87 5.39
CA ASP A 35 22.73 10.85 4.30
C ASP A 35 21.41 11.36 3.71
N ASP A 36 20.28 10.86 4.16
CA ASP A 36 18.95 11.24 3.73
C ASP A 36 18.33 12.30 4.65
N ALA A 37 18.15 13.51 4.13
CA ALA A 37 17.61 14.65 4.88
C ALA A 37 16.19 14.39 5.41
N MET A 38 15.35 13.66 4.67
CA MET A 38 13.98 13.35 5.08
C MET A 38 13.95 12.33 6.22
N ILE A 39 14.82 11.32 6.18
CA ILE A 39 14.93 10.34 7.28
C ILE A 39 15.39 11.06 8.55
N ASN A 40 16.39 11.95 8.45
CA ASN A 40 16.90 12.70 9.59
C ASN A 40 15.85 13.63 10.18
N GLU A 41 15.11 14.33 9.33
CA GLU A 41 14.05 15.24 9.74
C GLU A 41 12.90 14.50 10.44
N LEU A 42 12.41 13.42 9.85
CA LEU A 42 11.34 12.60 10.43
C LEU A 42 11.78 11.93 11.73
N SER A 43 13.02 11.45 11.79
CA SER A 43 13.61 10.88 13.02
C SER A 43 13.69 11.91 14.15
N SER A 44 14.13 13.13 13.85
CA SER A 44 14.20 14.22 14.82
C SER A 44 12.82 14.58 15.38
N GLU A 45 11.81 14.69 14.52
CA GLU A 45 10.44 14.99 14.95
C GLU A 45 9.83 13.84 15.77
N LEU A 46 10.06 12.58 15.39
CA LEU A 46 9.62 11.42 16.16
C LEU A 46 10.27 11.36 17.55
N VAL A 47 11.57 11.58 17.63
CA VAL A 47 12.31 11.63 18.91
C VAL A 47 11.80 12.78 19.77
N SER A 48 11.53 13.94 19.20
CA SER A 48 10.97 15.09 19.92
C SER A 48 9.59 14.78 20.55
N CYS A 49 8.75 14.05 19.82
CA CYS A 49 7.39 13.72 20.28
C CYS A 49 7.33 12.53 21.24
N LEU A 50 8.18 11.50 21.03
CA LEU A 50 8.10 10.21 21.71
C LEU A 50 9.24 9.98 22.73
N GLY A 51 10.32 10.73 22.64
CA GLY A 51 11.62 10.40 23.27
C GLY A 51 11.71 10.62 24.78
N ASN A 52 10.91 11.47 25.40
CA ASN A 52 11.10 11.91 26.79
C ASN A 52 10.22 11.15 27.83
N GLY A 53 9.82 9.91 27.53
CA GLY A 53 8.99 9.11 28.46
C GLY A 53 7.56 9.64 28.65
N LYS A 54 7.23 10.79 28.07
CA LYS A 54 5.88 11.33 27.98
C LYS A 54 5.57 11.59 26.51
N PHE A 55 4.44 11.03 26.07
CA PHE A 55 3.91 11.37 24.77
C PHE A 55 3.51 12.85 24.78
N THR A 56 4.15 13.63 23.91
CA THR A 56 3.71 15.01 23.70
C THR A 56 2.61 14.98 22.66
N PRO A 57 1.36 15.37 23.01
CA PRO A 57 0.27 15.35 22.06
C PRO A 57 0.67 16.09 20.78
N ILE A 58 0.57 15.42 19.65
CA ILE A 58 0.85 16.03 18.34
C ILE A 58 -0.26 17.06 18.11
N SER A 59 0.07 18.35 18.17
CA SER A 59 -0.87 19.42 17.92
C SER A 59 -1.21 19.52 16.42
N GLU A 60 -2.43 19.90 16.11
CA GLU A 60 -2.80 20.25 14.73
C GLU A 60 -1.86 21.33 14.21
N GLY A 61 -1.32 21.11 12.99
CA GLY A 61 -0.34 22.02 12.37
C GLY A 61 1.10 21.80 12.80
N SER A 62 1.41 20.81 13.65
CA SER A 62 2.81 20.43 13.94
C SER A 62 3.50 19.92 12.67
N LYS A 63 4.81 20.14 12.60
CA LYS A 63 5.62 19.70 11.45
C LYS A 63 5.53 18.18 11.26
N LEU A 64 5.60 17.41 12.35
CA LEU A 64 5.45 15.95 12.30
C LEU A 64 4.08 15.55 11.75
N LEU A 65 2.99 16.19 12.19
CA LEU A 65 1.65 15.88 11.70
C LEU A 65 1.52 16.18 10.19
N ASN A 66 2.07 17.31 9.74
CA ASN A 66 2.08 17.65 8.31
C ASN A 66 2.86 16.62 7.48
N MET A 67 4.01 16.17 7.98
CA MET A 67 4.79 15.10 7.32
C MET A 67 4.03 13.79 7.31
N LEU A 68 3.45 13.39 8.44
CA LEU A 68 2.72 12.12 8.57
C LEU A 68 1.38 12.11 7.82
N SER A 69 0.76 13.27 7.60
CA SER A 69 -0.52 13.36 6.87
C SER A 69 -0.40 12.93 5.40
N GLU A 70 0.78 12.93 4.82
CA GLU A 70 1.03 12.47 3.46
C GLU A 70 1.15 10.94 3.35
N PHE A 71 1.39 10.26 4.47
CA PHE A 71 1.50 8.81 4.48
C PHE A 71 0.13 8.14 4.34
N LYS A 72 0.06 7.08 3.54
CA LYS A 72 -1.11 6.23 3.37
C LYS A 72 -0.91 4.94 4.17
N LEU A 73 -1.95 4.49 4.85
CA LEU A 73 -1.94 3.17 5.47
C LEU A 73 -1.91 2.10 4.36
N LEU A 74 -0.88 1.27 4.37
CA LEU A 74 -0.69 0.21 3.37
C LEU A 74 -1.19 -1.15 3.89
N ARG A 75 -0.97 -1.39 5.17
CA ARG A 75 -1.45 -2.55 5.93
C ARG A 75 -1.29 -2.24 7.42
N GLU A 76 -1.80 -3.11 8.27
CA GLU A 76 -1.66 -2.94 9.71
C GLU A 76 -0.23 -2.54 10.11
N GLN A 77 -0.07 -1.44 10.82
CA GLN A 77 1.22 -0.90 11.30
C GLN A 77 2.24 -0.52 10.21
N CYS A 78 1.81 -0.38 8.96
CA CYS A 78 2.69 -0.03 7.84
C CYS A 78 2.09 1.13 7.04
N PHE A 79 2.81 2.23 6.94
CA PHE A 79 2.40 3.43 6.20
C PHE A 79 3.43 3.77 5.13
N ARG A 80 3.00 4.28 3.98
CA ARG A 80 3.87 4.67 2.86
C ARG A 80 3.57 6.06 2.34
N TRP A 81 4.63 6.76 1.96
CA TRP A 81 4.59 8.00 1.22
C TRP A 81 5.76 8.05 0.22
N GLY A 82 5.46 8.02 -1.06
CA GLY A 82 6.48 7.90 -2.11
C GLY A 82 7.41 6.70 -1.87
N ASN A 83 8.71 6.95 -1.78
CA ASN A 83 9.73 5.93 -1.54
C ASN A 83 9.93 5.59 -0.06
N TYR A 84 9.22 6.26 0.85
CA TYR A 84 9.40 6.10 2.29
C TYR A 84 8.31 5.21 2.88
N THR A 85 8.72 4.31 3.76
CA THR A 85 7.82 3.42 4.52
C THR A 85 8.08 3.58 6.01
N LEU A 86 7.02 3.70 6.80
CA LEU A 86 7.04 3.65 8.26
C LEU A 86 6.50 2.32 8.72
N LEU A 87 7.32 1.57 9.45
CA LEU A 87 6.95 0.29 10.05
C LEU A 87 6.93 0.45 11.56
N PHE A 88 5.81 0.14 12.17
CA PHE A 88 5.60 0.16 13.61
C PHE A 88 5.67 -1.26 14.15
N GLU A 89 6.59 -1.53 15.08
CA GLU A 89 6.74 -2.82 15.72
C GLU A 89 6.51 -2.68 17.22
N ASN A 90 5.61 -3.47 17.77
CA ASN A 90 5.34 -3.50 19.20
C ASN A 90 5.72 -4.88 19.74
N TYR A 91 6.69 -4.95 20.66
CA TYR A 91 7.29 -6.19 21.13
C TYR A 91 6.47 -6.92 22.22
N GLY A 92 5.14 -6.70 22.28
CA GLY A 92 4.23 -7.48 23.14
C GLY A 92 4.08 -6.96 24.56
N ALA A 93 3.22 -7.64 25.36
CA ALA A 93 2.77 -7.17 26.66
C ALA A 93 3.87 -7.15 27.76
N TYR A 94 4.99 -7.81 27.54
CA TYR A 94 6.11 -7.89 28.51
C TYR A 94 7.24 -6.89 28.21
N ASP A 95 7.39 -6.47 26.95
CA ASP A 95 8.38 -5.46 26.60
C ASP A 95 7.73 -4.08 26.58
N LYS A 96 8.24 -3.19 27.45
CA LYS A 96 7.79 -1.78 27.49
C LYS A 96 8.27 -0.98 26.29
N MET A 97 9.04 -1.58 25.41
CA MET A 97 9.65 -0.94 24.23
C MET A 97 9.04 -1.48 22.94
N GLY A 98 9.06 -0.66 21.92
CA GLY A 98 8.74 -1.00 20.54
C GLY A 98 9.63 -0.19 19.60
N SER A 99 9.44 -0.31 18.29
CA SER A 99 10.23 0.46 17.34
C SER A 99 9.41 1.05 16.22
N ILE A 100 9.92 2.15 15.66
CA ILE A 100 9.49 2.72 14.39
C ILE A 100 10.68 2.63 13.45
N THR A 101 10.53 1.90 12.36
CA THR A 101 11.55 1.81 11.31
C THR A 101 11.11 2.70 10.15
N ILE A 102 11.98 3.66 9.79
CA ILE A 102 11.85 4.47 8.58
C ILE A 102 12.68 3.76 7.52
N GLU A 103 12.06 3.39 6.41
CA GLU A 103 12.71 2.73 5.29
C GLU A 103 12.57 3.57 4.03
N LYS A 104 13.66 3.75 3.26
CA LYS A 104 13.64 4.36 1.94
C LYS A 104 14.02 3.35 0.88
N SER A 105 13.14 3.10 -0.07
CA SER A 105 13.44 2.30 -1.26
C SER A 105 14.38 3.06 -2.19
N GLN A 106 15.39 2.37 -2.72
CA GLN A 106 16.39 2.95 -3.64
C GLN A 106 16.22 2.48 -5.10
N GLY A 107 15.13 1.74 -5.40
CA GLY A 107 14.86 1.16 -6.72
C GLY A 107 15.15 -0.35 -6.78
N GLU A 108 14.80 -0.97 -7.90
CA GLU A 108 14.95 -2.41 -8.09
C GLU A 108 16.39 -2.89 -7.91
N GLY A 109 16.56 -3.97 -7.15
CA GLY A 109 17.85 -4.64 -6.92
C GLY A 109 18.76 -3.96 -5.90
N THR A 110 18.38 -2.81 -5.31
CA THR A 110 19.14 -2.14 -4.28
C THR A 110 18.52 -2.35 -2.90
N LEU A 111 19.39 -2.52 -1.87
CA LEU A 111 18.91 -2.64 -0.50
C LEU A 111 18.35 -1.29 -0.02
N PRO A 112 17.20 -1.28 0.66
CA PRO A 112 16.63 -0.05 1.20
C PRO A 112 17.53 0.52 2.32
N ILE A 113 17.54 1.86 2.44
CA ILE A 113 18.09 2.55 3.60
C ILE A 113 17.08 2.37 4.73
N ARG A 114 17.55 1.90 5.91
CA ARG A 114 16.71 1.67 7.09
C ARG A 114 17.25 2.44 8.28
N HIS A 115 16.36 3.14 8.96
CA HIS A 115 16.63 3.81 10.21
C HIS A 115 15.61 3.37 11.26
N LYS A 116 16.08 2.67 12.29
CA LYS A 116 15.23 2.11 13.34
C LYS A 116 15.38 2.94 14.63
N LEU A 117 14.24 3.38 15.17
CA LEU A 117 14.14 4.14 16.41
C LEU A 117 13.35 3.33 17.44
N GLU A 118 13.81 3.30 18.68
CA GLU A 118 13.17 2.59 19.77
C GLU A 118 12.48 3.56 20.73
N PHE A 119 11.24 3.26 21.10
CA PHE A 119 10.40 4.08 21.97
C PHE A 119 9.61 3.22 22.94
N ILE A 120 8.98 3.86 23.93
CA ILE A 120 8.05 3.19 24.82
C ILE A 120 6.82 2.72 24.02
N SER A 121 6.43 1.46 24.16
CA SER A 121 5.34 0.82 23.41
C SER A 121 4.02 1.59 23.47
N THR A 122 3.68 2.19 24.61
CA THR A 122 2.44 2.99 24.75
C THR A 122 2.46 4.23 23.88
N ASN A 123 3.63 4.90 23.74
CA ASN A 123 3.78 6.09 22.90
C ASN A 123 3.65 5.73 21.40
N ILE A 124 4.21 4.58 21.01
CA ILE A 124 4.08 4.05 19.65
C ILE A 124 2.61 3.74 19.34
N ALA A 125 1.91 3.06 20.24
CA ALA A 125 0.51 2.72 20.07
C ALA A 125 -0.38 3.97 19.93
N GLU A 126 -0.12 5.01 20.73
CA GLU A 126 -0.85 6.27 20.66
C GLU A 126 -0.58 7.02 19.35
N LEU A 127 0.67 7.06 18.87
CA LEU A 127 0.99 7.63 17.57
C LEU A 127 0.34 6.85 16.43
N LEU A 128 0.40 5.54 16.47
CA LEU A 128 -0.20 4.65 15.48
C LEU A 128 -1.72 4.87 15.38
N ASP A 129 -2.43 4.91 16.52
CA ASP A 129 -3.87 5.18 16.58
C ASP A 129 -4.22 6.55 15.95
N LYS A 130 -3.45 7.60 16.28
CA LYS A 130 -3.65 8.93 15.69
C LYS A 130 -3.39 8.95 14.18
N LEU A 131 -2.33 8.31 13.73
CA LEU A 131 -1.99 8.27 12.31
C LEU A 131 -3.04 7.50 11.51
N THR A 132 -3.54 6.38 12.05
CA THR A 132 -4.65 5.64 11.46
C THR A 132 -5.90 6.51 11.34
N LYS A 133 -6.31 7.18 12.41
CA LYS A 133 -7.48 8.07 12.39
C LYS A 133 -7.37 9.20 11.38
N ILE A 134 -6.18 9.78 11.21
CA ILE A 134 -5.95 10.84 10.21
C ILE A 134 -6.09 10.28 8.79
N THR A 135 -5.51 9.09 8.52
CA THR A 135 -5.63 8.47 7.20
C THR A 135 -7.06 8.06 6.88
N ASP A 136 -7.78 7.50 7.84
CA ASP A 136 -9.19 7.13 7.72
C ASP A 136 -10.09 8.36 7.45
N ALA A 137 -9.88 9.43 8.22
CA ALA A 137 -10.64 10.67 8.02
C ALA A 137 -10.41 11.28 6.63
N ARG A 138 -9.18 11.22 6.12
CA ARG A 138 -8.86 11.69 4.76
C ARG A 138 -9.53 10.85 3.69
N LEU A 139 -9.53 9.52 3.83
CA LEU A 139 -10.23 8.61 2.92
C LEU A 139 -11.73 8.89 2.94
N CYS A 140 -12.35 8.95 4.12
CA CYS A 140 -13.77 9.24 4.28
C CYS A 140 -14.16 10.58 3.66
N LYS A 141 -13.31 11.61 3.82
CA LYS A 141 -13.51 12.90 3.14
C LYS A 141 -13.45 12.73 1.63
N GLY A 142 -12.44 12.03 1.10
CA GLY A 142 -12.31 11.74 -0.33
C GLY A 142 -13.52 11.02 -0.90
N PHE A 143 -14.11 10.06 -0.19
CA PHE A 143 -15.35 9.39 -0.59
C PHE A 143 -16.53 10.35 -0.67
N SER A 144 -16.67 11.25 0.31
CA SER A 144 -17.74 12.25 0.36
C SER A 144 -17.60 13.29 -0.76
N ASP A 145 -16.38 13.75 -1.03
CA ASP A 145 -16.07 14.70 -2.10
C ASP A 145 -16.37 14.07 -3.47
N TRP A 146 -15.94 12.83 -3.71
CA TRP A 146 -16.24 12.07 -4.92
C TRP A 146 -17.76 11.91 -5.10
N ALA A 147 -18.48 11.43 -4.09
CA ALA A 147 -19.91 11.20 -4.18
C ALA A 147 -20.67 12.49 -4.48
N SER A 148 -20.25 13.61 -3.90
CA SER A 148 -20.84 14.92 -4.18
C SER A 148 -20.63 15.30 -5.65
N SER A 149 -19.42 15.09 -6.18
CA SER A 149 -19.10 15.46 -7.58
C SER A 149 -19.87 14.61 -8.60
N VAL A 150 -19.98 13.29 -8.39
CA VAL A 150 -20.64 12.39 -9.36
C VAL A 150 -22.17 12.43 -9.27
N LYS A 151 -22.75 12.86 -8.14
CA LYS A 151 -24.20 12.98 -7.97
C LYS A 151 -24.78 14.25 -8.57
N GLU A 152 -23.97 15.23 -8.88
CA GLU A 152 -24.44 16.51 -9.44
C GLU A 152 -25.09 16.27 -10.81
N GLY A 153 -26.36 16.63 -10.94
CA GLY A 153 -27.13 16.44 -12.18
C GLY A 153 -27.52 14.98 -12.53
N ALA A 154 -27.11 14.00 -11.71
CA ALA A 154 -27.35 12.60 -11.99
C ALA A 154 -28.81 12.16 -11.70
N SER A 155 -29.22 11.02 -12.30
CA SER A 155 -30.51 10.37 -12.04
C SER A 155 -30.63 9.86 -10.59
N ASN A 156 -31.85 9.63 -10.12
CA ASN A 156 -32.07 9.11 -8.78
C ASN A 156 -31.50 7.70 -8.60
N ASP A 157 -31.62 6.83 -9.60
CA ASP A 157 -31.08 5.47 -9.55
C ASP A 157 -29.55 5.47 -9.43
N PHE A 158 -28.88 6.35 -10.16
CA PHE A 158 -27.43 6.51 -10.05
C PHE A 158 -27.03 7.03 -8.66
N LYS A 159 -27.75 8.03 -8.13
CA LYS A 159 -27.51 8.53 -6.77
C LYS A 159 -27.64 7.43 -5.72
N GLU A 160 -28.64 6.55 -5.86
CA GLU A 160 -28.81 5.40 -4.96
C GLU A 160 -27.62 4.42 -5.06
N ASN A 161 -27.11 4.15 -6.26
CA ASN A 161 -25.93 3.32 -6.44
C ASN A 161 -24.69 3.93 -5.79
N VAL A 162 -24.50 5.25 -5.91
CA VAL A 162 -23.41 5.98 -5.21
C VAL A 162 -23.59 5.88 -3.69
N ASP A 163 -24.81 6.00 -3.16
CA ASP A 163 -25.07 5.82 -1.73
C ASP A 163 -24.74 4.41 -1.24
N ARG A 164 -25.07 3.39 -2.03
CA ARG A 164 -24.68 2.00 -1.74
C ARG A 164 -23.16 1.82 -1.75
N ALA A 165 -22.46 2.48 -2.69
CA ALA A 165 -21.00 2.48 -2.73
C ALA A 165 -20.42 3.12 -1.47
N LEU A 166 -20.93 4.29 -1.05
CA LEU A 166 -20.49 4.98 0.18
C LEU A 166 -20.62 4.09 1.42
N VAL A 167 -21.76 3.40 1.57
CA VAL A 167 -21.96 2.48 2.70
C VAL A 167 -20.88 1.40 2.75
N ARG A 168 -20.54 0.81 1.58
CA ARG A 168 -19.49 -0.22 1.49
C ARG A 168 -18.10 0.34 1.76
N LEU A 169 -17.80 1.53 1.23
CA LEU A 169 -16.52 2.22 1.40
C LEU A 169 -16.30 2.62 2.88
N PHE A 170 -17.28 3.27 3.52
CA PHE A 170 -17.17 3.63 4.94
C PHE A 170 -17.03 2.40 5.84
N LYS A 171 -17.80 1.36 5.57
CA LYS A 171 -17.69 0.09 6.31
C LYS A 171 -16.32 -0.57 6.13
N CYS A 172 -15.75 -0.50 4.93
CA CYS A 172 -14.41 -1.01 4.66
C CYS A 172 -13.36 -0.29 5.52
N VAL A 173 -13.45 1.05 5.63
CA VAL A 173 -12.54 1.84 6.47
C VAL A 173 -12.80 1.56 7.97
N GLU A 174 -14.05 1.56 8.41
CA GLU A 174 -14.42 1.31 9.81
C GLU A 174 -13.88 -0.04 10.33
N LEU A 175 -13.97 -1.07 9.50
CA LEU A 175 -13.53 -2.42 9.85
C LEU A 175 -12.09 -2.73 9.43
N HIS A 176 -11.39 -1.79 8.76
CA HIS A 176 -10.11 -2.05 8.08
C HIS A 176 -10.13 -3.36 7.28
N SER A 177 -11.25 -3.58 6.55
CA SER A 177 -11.42 -4.79 5.75
C SER A 177 -10.41 -4.83 4.61
N ASN A 178 -9.76 -5.97 4.42
CA ASN A 178 -8.88 -6.21 3.26
C ASN A 178 -9.67 -6.59 1.98
N GLU A 179 -10.99 -6.69 2.07
CA GLU A 179 -11.89 -6.97 0.96
C GLU A 179 -12.79 -5.78 0.70
N LEU A 180 -12.94 -5.40 -0.58
CA LEU A 180 -13.88 -4.38 -1.02
C LEU A 180 -14.59 -4.85 -2.29
N ASN A 181 -15.91 -4.95 -2.21
CA ASN A 181 -16.75 -5.27 -3.35
C ASN A 181 -17.69 -4.09 -3.66
N LEU A 182 -17.47 -3.44 -4.81
CA LEU A 182 -18.32 -2.38 -5.35
C LEU A 182 -19.00 -2.79 -6.65
N SER A 183 -19.12 -4.10 -6.94
CA SER A 183 -19.67 -4.61 -8.19
C SER A 183 -21.15 -4.28 -8.37
N TYR A 184 -21.56 -4.16 -9.64
CA TYR A 184 -22.95 -3.94 -10.08
C TYR A 184 -23.56 -2.61 -9.60
N LEU A 185 -22.75 -1.55 -9.55
CA LEU A 185 -23.18 -0.23 -9.12
C LEU A 185 -23.18 0.81 -10.25
N PHE A 186 -22.63 0.48 -11.42
CA PHE A 186 -22.62 1.34 -12.62
C PHE A 186 -22.10 2.75 -12.32
N LEU A 187 -20.95 2.85 -11.62
CA LEU A 187 -20.47 4.09 -11.00
C LEU A 187 -19.78 5.04 -11.99
N GLY A 188 -19.28 4.55 -13.13
CA GLY A 188 -18.48 5.33 -14.09
C GLY A 188 -17.09 5.74 -13.55
N SER A 189 -16.96 5.91 -12.26
CA SER A 189 -15.69 6.18 -11.57
C SER A 189 -15.75 5.72 -10.12
N VAL A 190 -14.59 5.56 -9.48
CA VAL A 190 -14.48 5.26 -8.05
C VAL A 190 -13.58 6.30 -7.36
N PRO A 191 -13.78 6.57 -6.05
CA PRO A 191 -12.88 7.45 -5.30
C PRO A 191 -11.51 6.79 -5.13
N PRO A 192 -10.50 7.51 -4.60
CA PRO A 192 -9.27 6.87 -4.12
C PRO A 192 -9.59 5.78 -3.12
N LEU A 193 -9.15 4.55 -3.40
CA LEU A 193 -9.41 3.38 -2.57
C LEU A 193 -8.35 3.25 -1.46
N PRO A 194 -8.69 2.56 -0.33
CA PRO A 194 -7.70 2.23 0.69
C PRO A 194 -6.58 1.35 0.14
N GLU A 195 -5.33 1.71 0.40
CA GLU A 195 -4.16 0.97 -0.12
C GLU A 195 -3.96 -0.41 0.53
N TRP A 196 -4.64 -0.71 1.63
CA TRP A 196 -4.59 -2.01 2.32
C TRP A 196 -5.53 -3.07 1.74
N ILE A 197 -6.33 -2.74 0.72
CA ILE A 197 -7.23 -3.70 0.06
C ILE A 197 -6.40 -4.78 -0.63
N GLU A 198 -6.67 -6.04 -0.27
CA GLU A 198 -6.06 -7.22 -0.89
C GLU A 198 -6.98 -7.87 -1.95
N MET A 199 -8.30 -7.82 -1.75
CA MET A 199 -9.29 -8.35 -2.68
C MET A 199 -10.24 -7.23 -3.13
N LEU A 200 -10.19 -6.89 -4.41
CA LEU A 200 -10.97 -5.81 -5.01
C LEU A 200 -11.85 -6.32 -6.12
N SER A 201 -13.17 -6.14 -5.98
CA SER A 201 -14.15 -6.47 -7.02
C SER A 201 -14.93 -5.22 -7.44
N LEU A 202 -14.83 -4.87 -8.74
CA LEU A 202 -15.42 -3.71 -9.39
C LEU A 202 -16.21 -4.11 -10.65
N ILE A 203 -16.76 -5.31 -10.68
CA ILE A 203 -17.47 -5.85 -11.84
C ILE A 203 -18.69 -4.98 -12.18
N HIS A 204 -18.95 -4.73 -13.47
CA HIS A 204 -20.09 -3.94 -13.95
C HIS A 204 -20.17 -2.51 -13.36
N ASN A 205 -19.13 -1.69 -13.61
CA ASN A 205 -19.10 -0.31 -13.13
C ASN A 205 -18.87 0.76 -14.20
N GLU A 206 -18.77 0.38 -15.48
CA GLU A 206 -18.58 1.32 -16.60
C GLU A 206 -17.28 2.15 -16.47
N LEU A 207 -16.26 1.62 -15.79
CA LEU A 207 -15.00 2.32 -15.52
C LEU A 207 -14.12 2.40 -16.76
N ASP A 208 -13.61 3.60 -17.08
CA ASP A 208 -12.63 3.81 -18.15
C ASP A 208 -11.18 3.60 -17.67
N SER A 209 -10.95 3.81 -16.39
CA SER A 209 -9.65 3.62 -15.73
C SER A 209 -9.82 3.31 -14.26
N ILE A 210 -8.78 2.76 -13.63
CA ILE A 210 -8.78 2.40 -12.22
C ILE A 210 -7.37 2.53 -11.64
N HIS A 211 -7.27 3.04 -10.41
CA HIS A 211 -6.10 2.89 -9.56
C HIS A 211 -6.26 1.63 -8.69
N VAL A 212 -5.37 0.67 -8.85
CA VAL A 212 -5.38 -0.57 -8.07
C VAL A 212 -4.53 -0.37 -6.80
N PRO A 213 -5.07 -0.67 -5.60
CA PRO A 213 -4.31 -0.54 -4.35
C PRO A 213 -3.01 -1.34 -4.33
N GLU A 214 -1.96 -0.80 -3.70
CA GLU A 214 -0.63 -1.43 -3.66
C GLU A 214 -0.60 -2.81 -2.97
N SER A 215 -1.52 -3.08 -2.05
CA SER A 215 -1.64 -4.36 -1.36
C SER A 215 -2.48 -5.39 -2.12
N CYS A 216 -3.06 -5.03 -3.28
CA CYS A 216 -3.99 -5.87 -4.02
C CYS A 216 -3.33 -7.19 -4.45
N LYS A 217 -4.00 -8.29 -4.14
CA LYS A 217 -3.62 -9.67 -4.50
C LYS A 217 -4.60 -10.28 -5.50
N GLU A 218 -5.86 -9.85 -5.43
CA GLU A 218 -6.94 -10.33 -6.27
C GLU A 218 -7.73 -9.16 -6.83
N LEU A 219 -7.81 -9.05 -8.15
CA LEU A 219 -8.50 -7.99 -8.87
C LEU A 219 -9.55 -8.60 -9.81
N GLU A 220 -10.79 -8.20 -9.64
CA GLU A 220 -11.89 -8.48 -10.55
C GLU A 220 -12.49 -7.16 -11.04
N VAL A 221 -12.34 -6.88 -12.34
CA VAL A 221 -12.82 -5.65 -12.97
C VAL A 221 -13.52 -5.94 -14.31
N ASP A 222 -14.21 -7.07 -14.36
CA ASP A 222 -14.95 -7.52 -15.53
C ASP A 222 -16.10 -6.57 -15.87
N PHE A 223 -16.51 -6.54 -17.17
CA PHE A 223 -17.61 -5.73 -17.65
C PHE A 223 -17.45 -4.24 -17.32
N ASN A 224 -16.32 -3.69 -17.75
CA ASN A 224 -16.02 -2.25 -17.68
C ASN A 224 -15.62 -1.72 -19.06
N ASN A 225 -15.17 -0.47 -19.12
CA ASN A 225 -14.78 0.19 -20.36
C ASN A 225 -13.25 0.40 -20.47
N LEU A 226 -12.44 -0.38 -19.73
CA LEU A 226 -11.00 -0.20 -19.70
C LEU A 226 -10.39 -0.37 -21.10
N THR A 227 -9.67 0.62 -21.58
CA THR A 227 -8.95 0.58 -22.86
C THR A 227 -7.48 0.19 -22.69
N GLU A 228 -6.94 0.36 -21.49
CA GLU A 228 -5.58 0.02 -21.09
C GLU A 228 -5.63 -0.98 -19.92
N PHE A 229 -4.62 -1.84 -19.87
CA PHE A 229 -4.45 -2.73 -18.73
C PHE A 229 -4.04 -1.90 -17.51
N PRO A 230 -4.74 -2.03 -16.36
CA PRO A 230 -4.43 -1.22 -15.19
C PRO A 230 -3.04 -1.55 -14.64
N GLN A 231 -2.38 -0.55 -14.06
CA GLN A 231 -1.16 -0.80 -13.28
C GLN A 231 -1.53 -1.58 -12.03
N VAL A 232 -0.98 -2.78 -11.91
CA VAL A 232 -1.22 -3.69 -10.78
C VAL A 232 0.07 -3.98 -10.03
N PRO A 233 0.01 -4.28 -8.71
CA PRO A 233 1.20 -4.62 -7.92
C PRO A 233 1.85 -5.93 -8.39
N ASP A 234 3.19 -6.06 -8.25
CA ASP A 234 3.93 -7.30 -8.54
C ASP A 234 3.48 -8.48 -7.68
N GLY A 235 2.83 -8.20 -6.55
CA GLY A 235 2.31 -9.18 -5.61
C GLY A 235 0.99 -9.83 -6.00
N ILE A 236 0.34 -9.35 -7.05
CA ILE A 236 -0.99 -9.81 -7.46
C ILE A 236 -0.96 -11.28 -7.91
N THR A 237 -2.00 -12.03 -7.57
CA THR A 237 -2.08 -13.48 -7.87
C THR A 237 -3.28 -13.85 -8.73
N LEU A 238 -4.35 -13.06 -8.69
CA LEU A 238 -5.54 -13.23 -9.52
C LEU A 238 -5.87 -11.92 -10.23
N ILE A 239 -6.08 -11.99 -11.53
CA ILE A 239 -6.48 -10.89 -12.39
C ILE A 239 -7.64 -11.35 -13.27
N SER A 240 -8.79 -10.70 -13.14
CA SER A 240 -9.93 -10.86 -14.03
C SER A 240 -10.33 -9.49 -14.61
N VAL A 241 -10.15 -9.34 -15.93
CA VAL A 241 -10.44 -8.10 -16.68
C VAL A 241 -11.26 -8.43 -17.94
N ASN A 242 -12.16 -9.39 -17.83
CA ASN A 242 -12.98 -9.83 -18.95
C ASN A 242 -13.98 -8.76 -19.40
N ASN A 243 -14.41 -8.83 -20.65
CA ASN A 243 -15.41 -7.91 -21.18
C ASN A 243 -15.02 -6.44 -20.96
N ASN A 244 -13.84 -6.09 -21.45
CA ASN A 244 -13.29 -4.74 -21.49
C ASN A 244 -12.88 -4.36 -22.93
N LEU A 245 -12.19 -3.27 -23.10
CA LEU A 245 -11.76 -2.76 -24.40
C LEU A 245 -10.24 -2.78 -24.58
N ILE A 246 -9.53 -3.57 -23.77
CA ILE A 246 -8.06 -3.62 -23.71
C ILE A 246 -7.52 -4.19 -25.01
N SER A 247 -6.64 -3.44 -25.68
CA SER A 247 -6.07 -3.81 -26.98
C SER A 247 -4.61 -4.24 -26.94
N HIS A 248 -3.92 -3.92 -25.85
CA HIS A 248 -2.50 -4.21 -25.70
C HIS A 248 -2.13 -4.45 -24.24
N ILE A 249 -1.27 -5.43 -23.99
CA ILE A 249 -0.64 -5.72 -22.70
C ILE A 249 0.77 -6.24 -23.03
N ASP A 250 1.81 -5.60 -22.49
CA ASP A 250 3.19 -6.04 -22.69
C ASP A 250 3.48 -7.35 -21.94
N SER A 251 3.20 -7.36 -20.66
CA SER A 251 3.45 -8.50 -19.77
C SER A 251 2.54 -8.46 -18.55
N PHE A 252 2.37 -9.62 -17.92
CA PHE A 252 1.68 -9.74 -16.65
C PHE A 252 2.67 -9.73 -15.48
N PRO A 253 2.22 -9.35 -14.25
CA PRO A 253 3.03 -9.37 -13.05
C PRO A 253 3.64 -10.75 -12.77
N PRO A 254 4.86 -10.81 -12.21
CA PRO A 254 5.62 -12.05 -12.08
C PRO A 254 5.01 -13.09 -11.13
N LYS A 255 4.06 -12.69 -10.27
CA LYS A 255 3.38 -13.58 -9.32
C LYS A 255 1.96 -13.95 -9.71
N ALA A 256 1.47 -13.48 -10.86
CA ALA A 256 0.13 -13.80 -11.33
C ALA A 256 -0.01 -15.31 -11.59
N LYS A 257 -1.07 -15.90 -11.02
CA LYS A 257 -1.37 -17.34 -11.12
C LYS A 257 -2.62 -17.62 -11.93
N ILE A 258 -3.62 -16.77 -11.81
CA ILE A 258 -4.89 -16.87 -12.51
C ILE A 258 -5.08 -15.56 -13.26
N ILE A 259 -5.17 -15.64 -14.58
CA ILE A 259 -5.29 -14.51 -15.48
C ILE A 259 -6.43 -14.79 -16.43
N SER A 260 -7.47 -13.96 -16.38
CA SER A 260 -8.63 -14.03 -17.28
C SER A 260 -8.82 -12.67 -17.96
N ILE A 261 -8.70 -12.65 -19.29
CA ILE A 261 -8.78 -11.46 -20.15
C ILE A 261 -9.65 -11.72 -21.39
N CYS A 262 -10.69 -12.54 -21.21
CA CYS A 262 -11.61 -12.90 -22.29
C CYS A 262 -12.41 -11.68 -22.77
N HIS A 263 -12.91 -11.75 -24.01
CA HIS A 263 -13.75 -10.68 -24.57
C HIS A 263 -13.12 -9.29 -24.46
N ASN A 264 -11.87 -9.16 -24.98
CA ASN A 264 -11.14 -7.91 -25.11
C ASN A 264 -10.74 -7.68 -26.58
N LYS A 265 -9.84 -6.76 -26.84
CA LYS A 265 -9.39 -6.39 -28.20
C LYS A 265 -7.94 -6.75 -28.48
N LEU A 266 -7.32 -7.67 -27.73
CA LEU A 266 -5.93 -8.05 -27.89
C LEU A 266 -5.69 -8.63 -29.30
N SER A 267 -4.64 -8.15 -29.96
CA SER A 267 -4.20 -8.65 -31.29
C SER A 267 -3.07 -9.67 -31.20
N GLU A 268 -2.41 -9.78 -30.07
CA GLU A 268 -1.34 -10.72 -29.76
C GLU A 268 -1.42 -11.19 -28.32
N ILE A 269 -0.74 -12.30 -28.03
CA ILE A 269 -0.68 -12.86 -26.66
C ILE A 269 0.41 -12.12 -25.89
N PRO A 270 0.10 -11.54 -24.72
CA PRO A 270 1.09 -10.90 -23.85
C PRO A 270 2.11 -11.90 -23.29
N THR A 271 3.23 -11.41 -22.77
CA THR A 271 4.16 -12.25 -22.03
C THR A 271 3.50 -12.78 -20.74
N ILE A 272 3.41 -14.12 -20.65
CA ILE A 272 2.78 -14.83 -19.53
C ILE A 272 3.89 -15.21 -18.52
N PRO A 273 3.72 -14.95 -17.21
CA PRO A 273 4.72 -15.33 -16.21
C PRO A 273 4.73 -16.84 -15.98
N ASP A 274 5.90 -17.41 -15.63
CA ASP A 274 6.06 -18.84 -15.32
C ASP A 274 5.21 -19.31 -14.14
N THR A 275 4.73 -18.39 -13.31
CA THR A 275 3.84 -18.66 -12.17
C THR A 275 2.40 -18.90 -12.58
N ALA A 276 2.00 -18.58 -13.81
CA ALA A 276 0.63 -18.70 -14.29
C ALA A 276 0.21 -20.17 -14.35
N LYS A 277 -0.94 -20.46 -13.72
CA LYS A 277 -1.56 -21.80 -13.72
C LYS A 277 -2.81 -21.83 -14.60
N VAL A 278 -3.48 -20.69 -14.72
CA VAL A 278 -4.65 -20.51 -15.55
C VAL A 278 -4.48 -19.22 -16.35
N PHE A 279 -4.59 -19.34 -17.66
CA PHE A 279 -4.58 -18.20 -18.57
C PHE A 279 -5.71 -18.37 -19.59
N ASP A 280 -6.63 -17.43 -19.60
CA ASP A 280 -7.73 -17.42 -20.54
C ASP A 280 -7.79 -16.06 -21.26
N CYS A 281 -7.55 -16.08 -22.56
CA CYS A 281 -7.62 -14.91 -23.45
C CYS A 281 -8.60 -15.16 -24.61
N SER A 282 -9.59 -16.03 -24.43
CA SER A 282 -10.59 -16.33 -25.44
C SER A 282 -11.38 -15.08 -25.85
N GLU A 283 -12.01 -15.13 -27.01
CA GLU A 283 -12.82 -14.01 -27.54
C GLU A 283 -12.03 -12.68 -27.62
N ASN A 284 -10.78 -12.75 -28.14
CA ASN A 284 -9.93 -11.61 -28.48
C ASN A 284 -9.67 -11.57 -30.00
N ASN A 285 -8.95 -10.58 -30.48
CA ASN A 285 -8.61 -10.41 -31.91
C ASN A 285 -7.26 -11.06 -32.30
N ILE A 286 -6.82 -12.07 -31.54
CA ILE A 286 -5.51 -12.73 -31.72
C ILE A 286 -5.49 -13.48 -33.06
N LYS A 287 -4.57 -13.10 -33.93
CA LYS A 287 -4.47 -13.68 -35.30
C LYS A 287 -3.46 -14.82 -35.40
N GLU A 288 -2.42 -14.77 -34.56
CA GLU A 288 -1.35 -15.76 -34.57
C GLU A 288 -0.98 -16.14 -33.13
N ILE A 289 -0.93 -17.46 -32.90
CA ILE A 289 -0.36 -17.98 -31.66
C ILE A 289 1.10 -18.23 -31.92
N ARG A 290 1.98 -17.32 -31.48
CA ARG A 290 3.41 -17.59 -31.46
C ARG A 290 3.69 -18.66 -30.46
N TRP A 291 4.51 -19.64 -30.86
CA TRP A 291 4.83 -20.83 -30.05
C TRP A 291 5.24 -20.43 -28.62
N PHE A 292 4.60 -21.03 -27.63
CA PHE A 292 5.04 -20.94 -26.23
C PHE A 292 6.18 -21.95 -26.04
N PRO A 293 7.29 -21.58 -25.39
CA PRO A 293 8.38 -22.49 -25.05
C PRO A 293 7.94 -23.57 -24.06
#